data_664f7d5ad92e75d7931cf085175a2dc4
#
_entry.id   664f7d5ad92e75d7931cf085175a2dc4
#
_cell.length_a   1.000
_cell.length_b   1.000
_cell.length_c   1.000
_cell.angle_alpha   90.00
_cell.angle_beta   90.00
_cell.angle_gamma   90.00
#
_symmetry.space_group_name_H-M   'P 1'
#
loop_
_entity.id
_entity.type
_entity.pdbx_description
1 polymer ?
#
loop_
_entity_poly.entity_id
_entity_poly.type
_entity_poly.pdbx_seq_one_letter_code
_entity_poly.pdbx_strand_id
1 'polypeptide(L)'
;MLLGAAKHLAATRNFSGTLNLIFQPAEERGFDSGAKSMVADGLFERFPCDMVFAMHNHPGVPQGRFLMRPGPFLAAGDRVFIKVVGLGGHAARPHLAVDPLVAAAAIVMALQTVVSRNISPNESAVLTVGRLRAGDALNVIPADAEIGISVRSFSPEVRALLKDRITTLVHMTAQSYGAKAEIRYVEGYPVVDNTADAVALAAEVAMELVGQEDVDRDYPKMMGSEDFAYMLQECPGALVRIGNGPSDGERGLHNPRYDFNDRNLALGAAFWSRLTETFLA
;
A
#
# COMPACT_ATOMS: atom_id res chain seq x y z
N MET A 1 -10.30 10.89 -16.88
CA MET A 1 -11.47 10.03 -16.79
C MET A 1 -12.57 10.68 -15.95
N LEU A 2 -12.36 10.96 -14.68
CA LEU A 2 -13.39 11.48 -13.76
C LEU A 2 -14.03 12.81 -14.25
N LEU A 3 -13.24 13.79 -14.73
CA LEU A 3 -13.78 15.03 -15.32
C LEU A 3 -14.63 14.79 -16.59
N GLY A 4 -14.28 13.77 -17.39
CA GLY A 4 -15.07 13.39 -18.56
C GLY A 4 -16.44 12.83 -18.18
N ALA A 5 -16.47 11.94 -17.18
CA ALA A 5 -17.72 11.43 -16.59
C ALA A 5 -18.55 12.56 -15.98
N ALA A 6 -17.93 13.43 -15.19
CA ALA A 6 -18.60 14.60 -14.59
C ALA A 6 -19.30 15.48 -15.63
N LYS A 7 -18.61 15.76 -16.77
CA LYS A 7 -19.19 16.54 -17.87
C LYS A 7 -20.39 15.83 -18.51
N HIS A 8 -20.28 14.51 -18.75
CA HIS A 8 -21.34 13.72 -19.33
C HIS A 8 -22.55 13.68 -18.39
N LEU A 9 -22.35 13.28 -17.15
CA LEU A 9 -23.43 13.14 -16.16
C LEU A 9 -24.13 14.46 -15.81
N ALA A 10 -23.38 15.57 -15.80
CA ALA A 10 -23.98 16.90 -15.63
C ALA A 10 -24.90 17.30 -16.80
N ALA A 11 -24.59 16.84 -18.01
CA ALA A 11 -25.39 17.13 -19.22
C ALA A 11 -26.61 16.21 -19.32
N THR A 12 -26.45 14.91 -19.04
CA THR A 12 -27.52 13.91 -19.21
C THR A 12 -28.45 13.80 -18.01
N ARG A 13 -27.87 13.87 -16.78
CA ARG A 13 -28.59 13.69 -15.52
C ARG A 13 -29.45 12.42 -15.46
N ASN A 14 -28.98 11.36 -16.11
CA ASN A 14 -29.69 10.09 -16.21
C ASN A 14 -29.46 9.22 -14.97
N PHE A 15 -29.70 9.78 -13.78
CA PHE A 15 -29.60 9.10 -12.49
C PHE A 15 -30.43 9.83 -11.42
N SER A 16 -30.84 9.10 -10.37
CA SER A 16 -31.53 9.63 -9.20
C SER A 16 -30.67 9.55 -7.96
N GLY A 17 -30.40 10.69 -7.31
CA GLY A 17 -29.57 10.75 -6.10
C GLY A 17 -28.43 11.73 -6.21
N THR A 18 -27.38 11.50 -5.44
CA THR A 18 -26.22 12.40 -5.36
C THR A 18 -24.92 11.67 -5.75
N LEU A 19 -24.21 12.24 -6.71
CA LEU A 19 -22.86 11.82 -7.05
C LEU A 19 -21.83 12.78 -6.44
N ASN A 20 -20.99 12.27 -5.55
CA ASN A 20 -19.84 12.97 -5.00
C ASN A 20 -18.59 12.68 -5.84
N LEU A 21 -17.96 13.70 -6.39
CA LEU A 21 -16.70 13.59 -7.14
C LEU A 21 -15.54 13.93 -6.22
N ILE A 22 -14.73 12.94 -5.86
CA ILE A 22 -13.62 13.09 -4.92
C ILE A 22 -12.31 13.22 -5.70
N PHE A 23 -11.66 14.39 -5.59
CA PHE A 23 -10.34 14.64 -6.17
C PHE A 23 -9.30 14.55 -5.05
N GLN A 24 -8.84 13.35 -4.80
CA GLN A 24 -7.91 13.04 -3.73
C GLN A 24 -6.50 13.55 -4.04
N PRO A 25 -5.83 14.29 -3.14
CA PRO A 25 -4.45 14.73 -3.32
C PRO A 25 -3.46 13.77 -2.66
N ALA A 26 -2.18 13.86 -3.06
CA ALA A 26 -1.02 13.43 -2.30
C ALA A 26 -1.00 11.93 -1.87
N GLU A 27 -1.49 11.01 -2.70
CA GLU A 27 -1.42 9.56 -2.43
C GLU A 27 0.03 9.12 -2.19
N GLU A 28 0.98 9.55 -3.01
CA GLU A 28 2.39 9.15 -2.99
C GLU A 28 3.18 9.63 -1.75
N ARG A 29 2.59 10.43 -0.87
CA ARG A 29 3.26 10.91 0.36
C ARG A 29 3.42 9.83 1.44
N GLY A 30 2.69 8.74 1.35
CA GLY A 30 2.77 7.63 2.30
C GLY A 30 2.01 7.89 3.59
N PHE A 31 2.58 8.50 4.63
CA PHE A 31 1.94 8.62 5.96
C PHE A 31 0.95 9.77 6.09
N ASP A 32 1.24 10.88 5.43
CA ASP A 32 0.41 12.10 5.43
C ASP A 32 -0.33 12.19 4.10
N SER A 33 -1.06 11.13 3.75
CA SER A 33 -1.77 11.01 2.49
C SER A 33 -3.07 11.78 2.48
N GLY A 34 -3.53 12.07 1.27
CA GLY A 34 -4.72 12.89 1.08
C GLY A 34 -6.00 12.19 1.49
N ALA A 35 -6.16 10.90 1.24
CA ALA A 35 -7.35 10.17 1.66
C ALA A 35 -7.52 10.17 3.18
N LYS A 36 -6.44 9.89 3.92
CA LYS A 36 -6.44 9.95 5.38
C LYS A 36 -6.85 11.34 5.90
N SER A 37 -6.29 12.39 5.31
CA SER A 37 -6.59 13.76 5.69
C SER A 37 -8.04 14.13 5.37
N MET A 38 -8.55 13.75 4.18
CA MET A 38 -9.94 14.00 3.79
C MET A 38 -10.94 13.30 4.71
N VAL A 39 -10.67 12.05 5.09
CA VAL A 39 -11.50 11.31 6.06
C VAL A 39 -11.48 12.02 7.42
N ALA A 40 -10.31 12.41 7.91
CA ALA A 40 -10.17 13.13 9.18
C ALA A 40 -10.85 14.51 9.18
N ASP A 41 -10.94 15.17 8.02
CA ASP A 41 -11.66 16.44 7.82
C ASP A 41 -13.19 16.25 7.69
N GLY A 42 -13.71 15.03 7.88
CA GLY A 42 -15.13 14.72 7.84
C GLY A 42 -15.69 14.55 6.44
N LEU A 43 -14.95 13.86 5.56
CA LEU A 43 -15.40 13.60 4.18
C LEU A 43 -16.79 12.96 4.13
N PHE A 44 -16.98 11.87 4.87
CA PHE A 44 -18.23 11.09 4.82
C PHE A 44 -19.36 11.67 5.69
N GLU A 45 -19.05 12.47 6.71
CA GLU A 45 -20.03 13.24 7.47
C GLU A 45 -20.62 14.40 6.66
N ARG A 46 -19.78 15.06 5.86
CA ARG A 46 -20.16 16.22 5.03
C ARG A 46 -20.75 15.80 3.69
N PHE A 47 -20.31 14.68 3.16
CA PHE A 47 -20.69 14.11 1.87
C PHE A 47 -21.01 12.63 2.03
N PRO A 48 -22.10 12.27 2.74
CA PRO A 48 -22.45 10.88 2.95
C PRO A 48 -22.66 10.16 1.62
N CYS A 49 -22.26 8.90 1.56
CA CYS A 49 -22.44 8.05 0.39
C CYS A 49 -22.65 6.59 0.81
N ASP A 50 -23.34 5.83 -0.03
CA ASP A 50 -23.62 4.41 0.19
C ASP A 50 -22.48 3.53 -0.31
N MET A 51 -21.74 4.00 -1.34
CA MET A 51 -20.55 3.33 -1.87
C MET A 51 -19.51 4.34 -2.36
N VAL A 52 -18.24 3.96 -2.28
CA VAL A 52 -17.11 4.72 -2.80
C VAL A 52 -16.27 3.89 -3.75
N PHE A 53 -15.83 4.47 -4.86
CA PHE A 53 -15.02 3.77 -5.86
C PHE A 53 -13.79 4.56 -6.25
N ALA A 54 -12.70 3.85 -6.52
CA ALA A 54 -11.50 4.41 -7.10
C ALA A 54 -11.01 3.57 -8.28
N MET A 55 -10.22 4.17 -9.17
CA MET A 55 -9.61 3.47 -10.29
C MET A 55 -8.13 3.81 -10.39
N HIS A 56 -7.32 2.78 -10.52
CA HIS A 56 -5.88 2.90 -10.73
C HIS A 56 -5.48 2.21 -12.05
N ASN A 57 -4.60 2.81 -12.82
CA ASN A 57 -4.05 2.18 -14.01
C ASN A 57 -3.09 1.04 -13.68
N HIS A 58 -2.92 0.08 -14.60
CA HIS A 58 -2.07 -1.10 -14.41
C HIS A 58 -1.19 -1.37 -15.64
N PRO A 59 0.05 -0.84 -15.68
CA PRO A 59 1.02 -1.20 -16.72
C PRO A 59 1.36 -2.68 -16.71
N GLY A 60 1.60 -3.26 -17.89
CA GLY A 60 1.87 -4.68 -18.05
C GLY A 60 0.63 -5.55 -18.29
N VAL A 61 -0.56 -4.98 -18.18
CA VAL A 61 -1.84 -5.61 -18.54
C VAL A 61 -2.38 -4.98 -19.81
N PRO A 62 -2.99 -5.74 -20.73
CA PRO A 62 -3.58 -5.21 -21.97
C PRO A 62 -4.46 -3.99 -21.70
N GLN A 63 -4.33 -2.97 -22.59
CA GLN A 63 -5.06 -1.73 -22.47
C GLN A 63 -6.57 -1.97 -22.44
N GLY A 64 -7.25 -1.35 -21.48
CA GLY A 64 -8.70 -1.43 -21.32
C GLY A 64 -9.22 -2.64 -20.56
N ARG A 65 -8.39 -3.63 -20.23
CA ARG A 65 -8.78 -4.75 -19.38
C ARG A 65 -9.00 -4.30 -17.94
N PHE A 66 -10.13 -4.66 -17.36
CA PHE A 66 -10.46 -4.35 -15.97
C PHE A 66 -10.05 -5.49 -15.02
N LEU A 67 -9.48 -5.10 -13.87
CA LEU A 67 -9.00 -6.03 -12.85
C LEU A 67 -9.56 -5.61 -11.51
N MET A 68 -10.14 -6.56 -10.78
CA MET A 68 -10.68 -6.35 -9.45
C MET A 68 -10.77 -7.68 -8.69
N ARG A 69 -11.09 -7.64 -7.43
CA ARG A 69 -11.43 -8.80 -6.63
C ARG A 69 -12.19 -8.38 -5.39
N PRO A 70 -13.12 -9.18 -4.85
CA PRO A 70 -13.69 -8.99 -3.52
C PRO A 70 -12.67 -9.33 -2.43
N GLY A 71 -12.81 -8.69 -1.28
CA GLY A 71 -11.89 -8.86 -0.17
C GLY A 71 -10.53 -8.17 -0.36
N PRO A 72 -9.49 -8.58 0.36
CA PRO A 72 -8.18 -7.96 0.32
C PRO A 72 -7.58 -7.94 -1.09
N PHE A 73 -7.28 -6.74 -1.59
CA PHE A 73 -6.74 -6.52 -2.94
C PHE A 73 -5.32 -5.96 -2.92
N LEU A 74 -5.07 -4.87 -2.15
CA LEU A 74 -3.73 -4.32 -1.93
C LEU A 74 -3.34 -4.44 -0.46
N ALA A 75 -2.04 -4.67 -0.21
CA ALA A 75 -1.53 -4.88 1.13
C ALA A 75 -1.53 -3.61 1.99
N ALA A 76 -1.69 -3.78 3.29
CA ALA A 76 -1.25 -2.78 4.25
C ALA A 76 0.26 -2.57 4.16
N GLY A 77 0.71 -1.34 4.39
CA GLY A 77 2.12 -0.99 4.28
C GLY A 77 2.63 -0.21 5.48
N ASP A 78 3.60 -0.78 6.22
CA ASP A 78 4.22 -0.14 7.38
C ASP A 78 5.71 0.10 7.14
N ARG A 79 6.26 1.03 7.92
CA ARG A 79 7.70 1.31 7.96
C ARG A 79 8.20 1.25 9.41
N VAL A 80 9.37 0.62 9.59
CA VAL A 80 10.00 0.56 10.90
C VAL A 80 11.40 1.16 10.79
N PHE A 81 11.68 2.07 11.70
CA PHE A 81 12.99 2.70 11.84
C PHE A 81 13.56 2.30 13.18
N ILE A 82 14.77 1.73 13.16
CA ILE A 82 15.45 1.23 14.35
C ILE A 82 16.80 1.93 14.44
N LYS A 83 17.09 2.45 15.62
CA LYS A 83 18.41 2.93 16.01
C LYS A 83 18.97 1.96 17.05
N VAL A 84 20.07 1.29 16.72
CA VAL A 84 20.81 0.42 17.64
C VAL A 84 21.90 1.26 18.28
N VAL A 85 21.85 1.48 19.58
CA VAL A 85 22.77 2.31 20.34
C VAL A 85 23.72 1.41 21.12
N GLY A 86 25.02 1.57 20.85
CA GLY A 86 26.10 0.87 21.52
C GLY A 86 27.04 1.82 22.27
N LEU A 87 28.29 1.42 22.37
CA LEU A 87 29.40 2.23 22.89
C LEU A 87 30.56 2.19 21.89
N GLY A 88 30.78 3.31 21.18
CA GLY A 88 31.85 3.42 20.21
C GLY A 88 33.25 3.28 20.85
N GLY A 89 34.25 2.92 20.02
CA GLY A 89 35.60 2.74 20.50
C GLY A 89 36.65 2.50 19.41
N HIS A 90 37.89 2.28 19.83
CA HIS A 90 38.96 1.93 18.94
C HIS A 90 38.82 0.47 18.47
N ALA A 91 38.86 0.20 17.17
CA ALA A 91 38.67 -1.15 16.61
C ALA A 91 39.64 -2.21 17.14
N ALA A 92 40.87 -1.81 17.55
CA ALA A 92 41.84 -2.69 18.18
C ALA A 92 41.57 -3.00 19.66
N ARG A 93 40.53 -2.40 20.26
CA ARG A 93 40.11 -2.60 21.65
C ARG A 93 38.62 -2.90 21.78
N PRO A 94 38.07 -3.91 21.05
CA PRO A 94 36.66 -4.15 20.98
C PRO A 94 36.05 -4.55 22.34
N HIS A 95 36.84 -5.09 23.26
CA HIS A 95 36.42 -5.46 24.63
C HIS A 95 36.06 -4.26 25.52
N LEU A 96 36.36 -3.04 25.10
CA LEU A 96 36.02 -1.78 25.79
C LEU A 96 34.84 -1.06 25.14
N ALA A 97 34.22 -1.67 24.11
CA ALA A 97 33.12 -1.12 23.34
C ALA A 97 31.90 -2.03 23.40
N VAL A 98 30.77 -1.50 22.96
CA VAL A 98 29.57 -2.28 22.63
C VAL A 98 29.29 -2.00 21.17
N ASP A 99 29.54 -2.98 20.30
CA ASP A 99 29.49 -2.80 18.85
C ASP A 99 28.08 -2.85 18.29
N PRO A 100 27.48 -1.69 17.91
CA PRO A 100 26.13 -1.64 17.36
C PRO A 100 26.06 -2.17 15.92
N LEU A 101 27.16 -2.21 15.17
CA LEU A 101 27.21 -2.77 13.82
C LEU A 101 26.99 -4.28 13.87
N VAL A 102 27.68 -4.98 14.76
CA VAL A 102 27.51 -6.43 14.95
C VAL A 102 26.10 -6.75 15.46
N ALA A 103 25.60 -5.96 16.43
CA ALA A 103 24.23 -6.11 16.92
C ALA A 103 23.19 -5.87 15.80
N ALA A 104 23.37 -4.85 14.98
CA ALA A 104 22.48 -4.55 13.86
C ALA A 104 22.49 -5.67 12.80
N ALA A 105 23.65 -6.22 12.48
CA ALA A 105 23.75 -7.35 11.56
C ALA A 105 23.00 -8.59 12.10
N ALA A 106 23.14 -8.88 13.40
CA ALA A 106 22.41 -9.96 14.05
C ALA A 106 20.89 -9.72 14.04
N ILE A 107 20.44 -8.49 14.27
CA ILE A 107 19.03 -8.10 14.19
C ILE A 107 18.49 -8.35 12.77
N VAL A 108 19.23 -7.95 11.72
CA VAL A 108 18.82 -8.18 10.32
C VAL A 108 18.63 -9.67 10.06
N MET A 109 19.54 -10.52 10.54
CA MET A 109 19.41 -11.97 10.39
C MET A 109 18.24 -12.56 11.20
N ALA A 110 18.04 -12.12 12.42
CA ALA A 110 16.93 -12.57 13.26
C ALA A 110 15.55 -12.19 12.64
N LEU A 111 15.44 -10.99 12.08
CA LEU A 111 14.22 -10.51 11.44
C LEU A 111 13.76 -11.38 10.25
N GLN A 112 14.68 -12.11 9.58
CA GLN A 112 14.30 -13.03 8.49
C GLN A 112 13.42 -14.18 8.99
N THR A 113 13.45 -14.48 10.28
CA THR A 113 12.63 -15.54 10.90
C THR A 113 11.20 -15.08 11.22
N VAL A 114 10.91 -13.78 11.20
CA VAL A 114 9.58 -13.26 11.53
C VAL A 114 8.53 -13.83 10.59
N VAL A 115 8.71 -13.68 9.28
CA VAL A 115 7.77 -14.24 8.29
C VAL A 115 7.87 -15.75 8.26
N SER A 116 9.08 -16.30 8.14
CA SER A 116 9.27 -17.74 7.88
C SER A 116 8.92 -18.65 9.07
N ARG A 117 8.82 -18.15 10.32
CA ARG A 117 8.60 -18.94 11.53
C ARG A 117 7.40 -18.50 12.37
N ASN A 118 6.79 -17.35 12.10
CA ASN A 118 5.68 -16.85 12.91
C ASN A 118 4.39 -16.63 12.10
N ILE A 119 4.49 -16.48 10.78
CA ILE A 119 3.33 -16.28 9.91
C ILE A 119 2.90 -17.64 9.34
N SER A 120 1.59 -17.89 9.32
CA SER A 120 1.02 -19.09 8.70
C SER A 120 1.43 -19.17 7.23
N PRO A 121 1.80 -20.36 6.70
CA PRO A 121 2.09 -20.51 5.27
C PRO A 121 0.92 -20.15 4.34
N ASN A 122 -0.31 -20.14 4.87
CA ASN A 122 -1.51 -19.74 4.12
C ASN A 122 -1.73 -18.22 4.10
N GLU A 123 -0.93 -17.47 4.86
CA GLU A 123 -0.98 -16.02 4.92
C GLU A 123 0.17 -15.40 4.14
N SER A 124 -0.09 -14.25 3.54
CA SER A 124 0.93 -13.52 2.79
C SER A 124 1.42 -12.33 3.59
N ALA A 125 2.72 -12.28 3.84
CA ALA A 125 3.38 -11.15 4.48
C ALA A 125 4.78 -10.93 3.91
N VAL A 126 5.24 -9.68 3.91
CA VAL A 126 6.60 -9.32 3.49
C VAL A 126 7.25 -8.47 4.58
N LEU A 127 8.48 -8.81 4.93
CA LEU A 127 9.38 -8.01 5.75
C LEU A 127 10.68 -7.85 4.98
N THR A 128 11.00 -6.61 4.60
CA THR A 128 12.24 -6.32 3.86
C THR A 128 13.06 -5.28 4.62
N VAL A 129 14.30 -5.64 4.97
CA VAL A 129 15.29 -4.66 5.45
C VAL A 129 15.86 -3.97 4.23
N GLY A 130 15.42 -2.73 3.98
CA GLY A 130 15.84 -1.92 2.84
C GLY A 130 17.00 -0.97 3.15
N ARG A 131 17.36 -0.80 4.44
CA ARG A 131 18.45 0.08 4.85
C ARG A 131 19.17 -0.48 6.07
N LEU A 132 20.52 -0.49 6.00
CA LEU A 132 21.44 -0.71 7.11
C LEU A 132 22.58 0.29 6.97
N ARG A 133 22.85 1.08 8.01
CA ARG A 133 23.93 2.07 8.03
C ARG A 133 24.66 2.00 9.37
N ALA A 134 26.00 1.92 9.36
CA ALA A 134 26.83 1.95 10.55
C ALA A 134 28.28 2.23 10.16
N GLY A 135 28.92 3.12 10.90
CA GLY A 135 30.36 3.43 10.80
C GLY A 135 30.80 4.07 9.49
N ASP A 136 31.88 4.81 9.56
CA ASP A 136 32.51 5.50 8.42
C ASP A 136 33.99 5.15 8.29
N ALA A 137 34.69 4.84 9.40
CA ALA A 137 36.10 4.58 9.44
C ALA A 137 36.44 3.15 9.90
N LEU A 138 37.38 2.49 9.24
CA LEU A 138 37.73 1.08 9.47
C LEU A 138 38.37 0.81 10.84
N ASN A 139 38.96 1.82 11.48
CA ASN A 139 39.61 1.72 12.77
C ASN A 139 38.77 2.23 13.95
N VAL A 140 37.47 2.49 13.72
CA VAL A 140 36.52 3.01 14.72
C VAL A 140 35.29 2.14 14.78
N ILE A 141 34.93 1.66 15.98
CA ILE A 141 33.61 1.08 16.25
C ILE A 141 32.66 2.25 16.42
N PRO A 142 31.54 2.32 15.64
CA PRO A 142 30.57 3.41 15.74
C PRO A 142 29.84 3.42 17.07
N ALA A 143 29.19 4.53 17.41
CA ALA A 143 28.32 4.63 18.59
C ALA A 143 26.91 4.11 18.36
N ASP A 144 26.46 4.12 17.11
CA ASP A 144 25.13 3.64 16.72
C ASP A 144 25.10 3.03 15.31
N ALA A 145 24.00 2.34 15.02
CA ALA A 145 23.65 1.82 13.70
C ALA A 145 22.17 2.07 13.43
N GLU A 146 21.79 2.21 12.16
CA GLU A 146 20.41 2.43 11.72
C GLU A 146 19.93 1.29 10.81
N ILE A 147 18.70 0.83 11.05
CA ILE A 147 18.00 -0.14 10.22
C ILE A 147 16.66 0.47 9.77
N GLY A 148 16.31 0.30 8.49
CA GLY A 148 15.00 0.68 7.92
C GLY A 148 14.33 -0.52 7.30
N ILE A 149 13.05 -0.76 7.66
CA ILE A 149 12.28 -1.93 7.27
C ILE A 149 10.99 -1.50 6.60
N SER A 150 10.60 -2.19 5.53
CA SER A 150 9.27 -2.17 4.93
C SER A 150 8.53 -3.45 5.30
N VAL A 151 7.27 -3.31 5.74
CA VAL A 151 6.41 -4.41 6.15
C VAL A 151 5.12 -4.38 5.34
N ARG A 152 4.63 -5.55 4.88
CA ARG A 152 3.39 -5.72 4.14
C ARG A 152 2.59 -6.88 4.70
N SER A 153 1.24 -6.73 4.74
CA SER A 153 0.32 -7.78 5.18
C SER A 153 -1.08 -7.56 4.60
N PHE A 154 -1.91 -8.61 4.63
CA PHE A 154 -3.29 -8.56 4.13
C PHE A 154 -4.35 -8.74 5.20
N SER A 155 -3.97 -8.90 6.48
CA SER A 155 -4.94 -8.94 7.56
C SER A 155 -4.46 -8.13 8.78
N PRO A 156 -5.39 -7.57 9.57
CA PRO A 156 -5.06 -6.86 10.81
C PRO A 156 -4.31 -7.73 11.82
N GLU A 157 -4.66 -9.02 11.89
CA GLU A 157 -4.06 -10.00 12.82
C GLU A 157 -2.59 -10.25 12.47
N VAL A 158 -2.30 -10.49 11.18
CA VAL A 158 -0.92 -10.65 10.68
C VAL A 158 -0.13 -9.36 10.88
N ARG A 159 -0.73 -8.19 10.64
CA ARG A 159 -0.10 -6.88 10.86
C ARG A 159 0.30 -6.69 12.32
N ALA A 160 -0.61 -6.99 13.25
CA ALA A 160 -0.35 -6.91 14.70
C ALA A 160 0.75 -7.90 15.14
N LEU A 161 0.71 -9.14 14.65
CA LEU A 161 1.72 -10.15 14.91
C LEU A 161 3.10 -9.73 14.41
N LEU A 162 3.20 -9.19 13.19
CA LEU A 162 4.46 -8.67 12.64
C LEU A 162 5.03 -7.57 13.53
N LYS A 163 4.20 -6.62 13.96
CA LYS A 163 4.61 -5.51 14.85
C LYS A 163 5.16 -6.04 16.17
N ASP A 164 4.47 -6.97 16.80
CA ASP A 164 4.90 -7.60 18.06
C ASP A 164 6.23 -8.33 17.89
N ARG A 165 6.32 -9.21 16.88
CA ARG A 165 7.51 -10.04 16.67
C ARG A 165 8.73 -9.22 16.28
N ILE A 166 8.58 -8.22 15.42
CA ILE A 166 9.66 -7.28 15.06
C ILE A 166 10.17 -6.59 16.32
N THR A 167 9.27 -6.01 17.10
CA THR A 167 9.63 -5.25 18.31
C THR A 167 10.35 -6.13 19.33
N THR A 168 9.82 -7.31 19.60
CA THR A 168 10.41 -8.27 20.53
C THR A 168 11.78 -8.73 20.08
N LEU A 169 11.92 -9.20 18.82
CA LEU A 169 13.20 -9.68 18.32
C LEU A 169 14.27 -8.60 18.31
N VAL A 170 13.92 -7.39 17.91
CA VAL A 170 14.88 -6.28 17.87
C VAL A 170 15.41 -5.97 19.27
N HIS A 171 14.53 -5.83 20.27
CA HIS A 171 14.95 -5.52 21.63
C HIS A 171 15.78 -6.66 22.25
N MET A 172 15.32 -7.91 22.14
CA MET A 172 16.04 -9.06 22.74
C MET A 172 17.39 -9.29 22.06
N THR A 173 17.47 -9.15 20.73
CA THR A 173 18.73 -9.30 20.02
C THR A 173 19.69 -8.18 20.36
N ALA A 174 19.28 -6.91 20.38
CA ALA A 174 20.13 -5.81 20.80
C ALA A 174 20.70 -6.03 22.21
N GLN A 175 19.83 -6.42 23.15
CA GLN A 175 20.22 -6.69 24.54
C GLN A 175 21.24 -7.82 24.66
N SER A 176 21.15 -8.88 23.85
CA SER A 176 22.10 -10.00 23.86
C SER A 176 23.52 -9.59 23.45
N TYR A 177 23.65 -8.46 22.74
CA TYR A 177 24.94 -7.85 22.37
C TYR A 177 25.34 -6.69 23.32
N GLY A 178 24.59 -6.46 24.41
CA GLY A 178 24.81 -5.34 25.33
C GLY A 178 24.39 -3.97 24.79
N ALA A 179 23.78 -3.93 23.59
CA ALA A 179 23.29 -2.71 22.96
C ALA A 179 21.82 -2.42 23.36
N LYS A 180 21.37 -1.19 23.06
CA LYS A 180 19.96 -0.79 23.18
C LYS A 180 19.37 -0.56 21.81
N ALA A 181 18.08 -0.81 21.63
CA ALA A 181 17.37 -0.48 20.41
C ALA A 181 16.26 0.53 20.69
N GLU A 182 16.17 1.55 19.87
CA GLU A 182 15.09 2.52 19.80
C GLU A 182 14.29 2.24 18.54
N ILE A 183 12.99 1.98 18.68
CA ILE A 183 12.12 1.58 17.56
C ILE A 183 11.06 2.64 17.34
N ARG A 184 10.97 3.15 16.12
CA ARG A 184 9.83 3.95 15.64
C ARG A 184 9.09 3.13 14.59
N TYR A 185 7.99 2.51 15.02
CA TYR A 185 7.06 1.81 14.13
C TYR A 185 6.02 2.80 13.62
N VAL A 186 5.91 2.92 12.29
CA VAL A 186 4.98 3.84 11.64
C VAL A 186 4.00 3.00 10.84
N GLU A 187 2.78 2.94 11.33
CA GLU A 187 1.67 2.32 10.59
C GLU A 187 1.29 3.23 9.42
N GLY A 188 1.35 2.67 8.21
CA GLY A 188 0.96 3.33 6.98
C GLY A 188 -0.43 2.92 6.53
N TYR A 189 -0.62 2.76 5.22
CA TYR A 189 -1.93 2.47 4.65
C TYR A 189 -2.51 1.15 5.16
N PRO A 190 -3.83 1.09 5.42
CA PRO A 190 -4.52 -0.17 5.70
C PRO A 190 -4.58 -1.06 4.45
N VAL A 191 -5.17 -2.22 4.59
CA VAL A 191 -5.49 -3.11 3.45
C VAL A 191 -6.58 -2.45 2.61
N VAL A 192 -6.42 -2.44 1.29
CA VAL A 192 -7.55 -2.18 0.38
C VAL A 192 -8.41 -3.44 0.38
N ASP A 193 -9.55 -3.37 1.04
CA ASP A 193 -10.50 -4.46 1.20
C ASP A 193 -11.80 -4.12 0.48
N ASN A 194 -11.97 -4.65 -0.72
CA ASN A 194 -13.11 -4.36 -1.58
C ASN A 194 -14.35 -5.13 -1.11
N THR A 195 -15.49 -4.46 -0.98
CA THR A 195 -16.75 -5.14 -0.68
C THR A 195 -17.25 -5.96 -1.87
N ALA A 196 -17.85 -7.11 -1.61
CA ALA A 196 -18.29 -8.03 -2.66
C ALA A 196 -19.33 -7.40 -3.60
N ASP A 197 -20.29 -6.66 -3.04
CA ASP A 197 -21.36 -6.02 -3.80
C ASP A 197 -20.83 -4.90 -4.70
N ALA A 198 -19.86 -4.11 -4.21
CA ALA A 198 -19.22 -3.08 -5.02
C ALA A 198 -18.41 -3.68 -6.18
N VAL A 199 -17.70 -4.79 -5.93
CA VAL A 199 -16.97 -5.50 -6.99
C VAL A 199 -17.95 -6.11 -8.01
N ALA A 200 -19.07 -6.69 -7.58
CA ALA A 200 -20.06 -7.24 -8.47
C ALA A 200 -20.65 -6.17 -9.41
N LEU A 201 -21.05 -5.03 -8.85
CA LEU A 201 -21.55 -3.89 -9.62
C LEU A 201 -20.49 -3.35 -10.60
N ALA A 202 -19.25 -3.13 -10.13
CA ALA A 202 -18.17 -2.62 -10.98
C ALA A 202 -17.84 -3.60 -12.12
N ALA A 203 -17.88 -4.91 -11.85
CA ALA A 203 -17.63 -5.94 -12.85
C ALA A 203 -18.76 -6.01 -13.90
N GLU A 204 -20.01 -5.91 -13.50
CA GLU A 204 -21.15 -5.86 -14.42
C GLU A 204 -21.00 -4.69 -15.40
N VAL A 205 -20.77 -3.49 -14.89
CA VAL A 205 -20.55 -2.30 -15.71
C VAL A 205 -19.31 -2.44 -16.61
N ALA A 206 -18.23 -3.00 -16.12
CA ALA A 206 -17.04 -3.22 -16.95
C ALA A 206 -17.33 -4.22 -18.08
N MET A 207 -18.02 -5.32 -17.79
CA MET A 207 -18.41 -6.32 -18.82
C MET A 207 -19.33 -5.77 -19.89
N GLU A 208 -20.23 -4.84 -19.57
CA GLU A 208 -21.05 -4.14 -20.58
C GLU A 208 -20.18 -3.33 -21.56
N LEU A 209 -19.06 -2.78 -21.10
CA LEU A 209 -18.21 -1.89 -21.88
C LEU A 209 -17.14 -2.62 -22.72
N VAL A 210 -16.55 -3.68 -22.19
CA VAL A 210 -15.39 -4.32 -22.81
C VAL A 210 -15.56 -5.83 -23.08
N GLY A 211 -16.67 -6.45 -22.66
CA GLY A 211 -16.87 -7.88 -22.76
C GLY A 211 -16.36 -8.63 -21.53
N GLN A 212 -16.88 -9.84 -21.33
CA GLN A 212 -16.57 -10.67 -20.17
C GLN A 212 -15.10 -11.11 -20.13
N GLU A 213 -14.49 -11.32 -21.28
CA GLU A 213 -13.11 -11.78 -21.45
C GLU A 213 -12.07 -10.75 -21.00
N ASP A 214 -12.43 -9.46 -21.00
CA ASP A 214 -11.57 -8.36 -20.58
C ASP A 214 -11.84 -7.87 -19.16
N VAL A 215 -12.57 -8.66 -18.35
CA VAL A 215 -12.84 -8.36 -16.93
C VAL A 215 -12.39 -9.53 -16.04
N ASP A 216 -11.35 -9.30 -15.26
CA ASP A 216 -10.86 -10.26 -14.26
C ASP A 216 -11.39 -9.88 -12.88
N ARG A 217 -12.27 -10.71 -12.32
CA ARG A 217 -12.95 -10.49 -11.03
C ARG A 217 -12.28 -11.19 -9.85
N ASP A 218 -11.22 -11.92 -10.10
CA ASP A 218 -10.43 -12.61 -9.07
C ASP A 218 -8.92 -12.39 -9.29
N TYR A 219 -8.56 -11.18 -9.70
CA TYR A 219 -7.18 -10.82 -9.93
C TYR A 219 -6.35 -11.03 -8.65
N PRO A 220 -5.12 -11.56 -8.73
CA PRO A 220 -4.30 -11.85 -7.57
C PRO A 220 -4.09 -10.65 -6.66
N LYS A 221 -3.98 -10.91 -5.35
CA LYS A 221 -3.58 -9.90 -4.35
C LYS A 221 -2.22 -9.30 -4.72
N MET A 222 -2.04 -8.00 -4.48
CA MET A 222 -0.80 -7.29 -4.79
C MET A 222 -0.19 -6.67 -3.54
N MET A 223 1.15 -6.71 -3.44
CA MET A 223 1.89 -6.17 -2.29
C MET A 223 2.08 -4.64 -2.34
N GLY A 224 1.55 -3.94 -3.35
CA GLY A 224 1.39 -2.50 -3.34
C GLY A 224 0.43 -2.07 -2.24
N SER A 225 0.47 -0.81 -1.86
CA SER A 225 -0.49 -0.20 -0.92
C SER A 225 -1.07 1.07 -1.53
N GLU A 226 -2.25 1.48 -1.07
CA GLU A 226 -3.04 2.58 -1.63
C GLU A 226 -3.83 3.24 -0.50
N ASP A 227 -3.82 4.55 -0.43
CA ASP A 227 -4.46 5.27 0.67
C ASP A 227 -5.99 5.37 0.54
N PHE A 228 -6.56 5.05 -0.62
CA PHE A 228 -7.99 4.82 -0.78
C PHE A 228 -8.55 3.81 0.24
N ALA A 229 -7.68 2.94 0.77
CA ALA A 229 -8.01 2.03 1.86
C ALA A 229 -8.61 2.73 3.09
N TYR A 230 -8.24 3.99 3.39
CA TYR A 230 -8.86 4.75 4.48
C TYR A 230 -10.32 5.08 4.18
N MET A 231 -10.67 5.36 2.92
CA MET A 231 -12.06 5.58 2.54
C MET A 231 -12.90 4.29 2.65
N LEU A 232 -12.29 3.13 2.32
CA LEU A 232 -12.96 1.82 2.44
C LEU A 232 -13.17 1.38 3.90
N GLN A 233 -12.46 1.98 4.87
CA GLN A 233 -12.74 1.74 6.29
C GLN A 233 -14.03 2.44 6.76
N GLU A 234 -14.43 3.51 6.09
CA GLU A 234 -15.59 4.33 6.46
C GLU A 234 -16.82 4.04 5.58
N CYS A 235 -16.62 3.61 4.33
CA CYS A 235 -17.68 3.43 3.36
C CYS A 235 -17.43 2.17 2.52
N PRO A 236 -18.46 1.31 2.29
CA PRO A 236 -18.35 0.20 1.37
C PRO A 236 -17.90 0.66 -0.02
N GLY A 237 -17.12 -0.15 -0.73
CA GLY A 237 -16.67 0.25 -2.05
C GLY A 237 -15.65 -0.67 -2.68
N ALA A 238 -15.05 -0.23 -3.77
CA ALA A 238 -14.03 -0.99 -4.47
C ALA A 238 -12.98 -0.11 -5.16
N LEU A 239 -11.73 -0.55 -5.08
CA LEU A 239 -10.67 -0.14 -6.00
C LEU A 239 -10.72 -1.06 -7.23
N VAL A 240 -10.81 -0.46 -8.40
CA VAL A 240 -10.76 -1.12 -9.69
C VAL A 240 -9.44 -0.77 -10.38
N ARG A 241 -8.84 -1.68 -11.11
CA ARG A 241 -7.67 -1.38 -11.95
C ARG A 241 -8.02 -1.50 -13.43
N ILE A 242 -7.40 -0.64 -14.24
CA ILE A 242 -7.54 -0.65 -15.70
C ILE A 242 -6.17 -0.86 -16.35
N GLY A 243 -6.06 -1.85 -17.23
CA GLY A 243 -4.85 -2.15 -17.97
C GLY A 243 -4.38 -0.94 -18.80
N ASN A 244 -3.08 -0.61 -18.68
CA ASN A 244 -2.47 0.53 -19.37
C ASN A 244 -1.72 0.14 -20.65
N GLY A 245 -1.69 -1.16 -20.98
CA GLY A 245 -0.94 -1.72 -22.10
C GLY A 245 0.42 -2.30 -21.67
N PRO A 246 1.22 -2.75 -22.64
CA PRO A 246 2.51 -3.38 -22.38
C PRO A 246 3.42 -2.50 -21.52
N SER A 247 4.15 -3.15 -20.61
CA SER A 247 5.26 -2.54 -19.89
C SER A 247 6.53 -3.29 -20.27
N ASP A 248 7.50 -2.58 -20.81
CA ASP A 248 8.83 -3.12 -21.14
C ASP A 248 9.79 -3.12 -19.96
N GLY A 249 9.27 -2.94 -18.74
CA GLY A 249 10.04 -2.78 -17.49
C GLY A 249 10.64 -1.38 -17.34
N GLU A 250 10.80 -0.62 -18.42
CA GLU A 250 11.29 0.77 -18.39
C GLU A 250 10.18 1.81 -18.27
N ARG A 251 8.91 1.38 -18.39
CA ARG A 251 7.71 2.26 -18.34
C ARG A 251 6.72 1.85 -17.25
N GLY A 252 7.21 1.17 -16.21
CA GLY A 252 6.39 0.82 -15.04
C GLY A 252 6.04 2.04 -14.20
N LEU A 253 5.13 1.85 -13.25
CA LEU A 253 4.80 2.87 -12.23
C LEU A 253 6.08 3.34 -11.50
N HIS A 254 6.12 4.62 -11.14
CA HIS A 254 7.26 5.29 -10.49
C HIS A 254 8.53 5.42 -11.35
N ASN A 255 8.51 4.97 -12.59
CA ASN A 255 9.63 5.20 -13.50
C ASN A 255 9.51 6.62 -14.12
N PRO A 256 10.63 7.38 -14.24
CA PRO A 256 10.60 8.70 -14.89
C PRO A 256 10.10 8.70 -16.35
N ARG A 257 10.11 7.55 -17.01
CA ARG A 257 9.61 7.36 -18.38
C ARG A 257 8.19 6.79 -18.44
N TYR A 258 7.52 6.70 -17.28
CA TYR A 258 6.14 6.25 -17.25
C TYR A 258 5.26 7.14 -18.13
N ASP A 259 4.38 6.52 -18.91
CA ASP A 259 3.42 7.20 -19.78
C ASP A 259 2.04 6.57 -19.64
N PHE A 260 1.05 7.40 -19.33
CA PHE A 260 -0.33 6.95 -19.22
C PHE A 260 -0.91 6.73 -20.62
N ASN A 261 -1.64 5.63 -20.82
CA ASN A 261 -2.27 5.34 -22.09
C ASN A 261 -3.58 6.14 -22.26
N ASP A 262 -3.54 7.20 -23.06
CA ASP A 262 -4.67 8.09 -23.29
C ASP A 262 -5.92 7.39 -23.88
N ARG A 263 -5.77 6.21 -24.49
CA ARG A 263 -6.90 5.39 -24.95
C ARG A 263 -7.82 4.97 -23.80
N ASN A 264 -7.33 4.96 -22.58
CA ASN A 264 -8.12 4.69 -21.38
C ASN A 264 -9.00 5.87 -20.96
N LEU A 265 -8.75 7.10 -21.46
CA LEU A 265 -9.49 8.29 -21.01
C LEU A 265 -10.99 8.18 -21.30
N ALA A 266 -11.34 7.81 -22.52
CA ALA A 266 -12.74 7.66 -22.92
C ALA A 266 -13.40 6.46 -22.24
N LEU A 267 -12.72 5.31 -22.18
CA LEU A 267 -13.22 4.10 -21.53
C LEU A 267 -13.45 4.31 -20.03
N GLY A 268 -12.47 4.92 -19.33
CA GLY A 268 -12.63 5.20 -17.91
C GLY A 268 -13.71 6.25 -17.61
N ALA A 269 -13.94 7.22 -18.51
CA ALA A 269 -15.06 8.15 -18.38
C ALA A 269 -16.40 7.44 -18.59
N ALA A 270 -16.48 6.53 -19.57
CA ALA A 270 -17.66 5.70 -19.81
C ALA A 270 -17.96 4.79 -18.60
N PHE A 271 -16.93 4.15 -18.04
CA PHE A 271 -17.06 3.31 -16.84
C PHE A 271 -17.67 4.09 -15.66
N TRP A 272 -17.13 5.26 -15.34
CA TRP A 272 -17.63 6.09 -14.25
C TRP A 272 -19.07 6.56 -14.49
N SER A 273 -19.41 6.90 -15.74
CA SER A 273 -20.77 7.31 -16.11
C SER A 273 -21.75 6.16 -15.94
N ARG A 274 -21.44 4.99 -16.53
CA ARG A 274 -22.31 3.81 -16.42
C ARG A 274 -22.43 3.31 -14.97
N LEU A 275 -21.35 3.29 -14.20
CA LEU A 275 -21.38 2.92 -12.78
C LEU A 275 -22.36 3.80 -11.99
N THR A 276 -22.31 5.11 -12.23
CA THR A 276 -23.24 6.07 -11.60
C THR A 276 -24.68 5.82 -12.03
N GLU A 277 -24.93 5.71 -13.33
CA GLU A 277 -26.27 5.49 -13.88
C GLU A 277 -26.88 4.14 -13.45
N THR A 278 -26.04 3.10 -13.30
CA THR A 278 -26.51 1.78 -12.85
C THR A 278 -26.80 1.76 -11.36
N PHE A 279 -25.94 2.37 -10.54
CA PHE A 279 -26.12 2.38 -9.09
C PHE A 279 -27.23 3.31 -8.62
N LEU A 280 -27.44 4.43 -9.31
CA LEU A 280 -28.42 5.45 -8.98
C LEU A 280 -29.64 5.45 -9.95
N ALA A 281 -29.96 4.29 -10.55
CA ALA A 281 -31.07 4.12 -11.48
C ALA A 281 -32.44 4.41 -10.85
#